data_e1d737c93c1ed983758539fcc03f1a53
#
_entry.id   e1d737c93c1ed983758539fcc03f1a53
#
_cell.length_a   1.000
_cell.length_b   1.000
_cell.length_c   1.000
_cell.angle_alpha   90.00
_cell.angle_beta   90.00
_cell.angle_gamma   90.00
#
_symmetry.space_group_name_H-M   'P 1'
#
loop_
_entity.id
_entity.type
_entity.pdbx_description
1 polymer ?
#
loop_
_entity_poly.entity_id
_entity_poly.type
_entity_poly.pdbx_seq_one_letter_code
_entity_poly.pdbx_strand_id
1 'polypeptide(L)'
;DLKKLKYKYPQADLAEFVSLLKDSFYHALPLKDFDGGQMVYLESVAQVRLSAARVLLTPQDSGQPYGIKAMEEEIVSTLSIEQIDTSRDSVRKILSGYAPANESEKRIYAMKKGLEFIVDPAHQISEENLHQLYEMTIGALLPEEDRLPPGNLYRNDSVYVVGDKVEHTGLSWKKLPEYMGALIEFANMDGDMNDLLKAALLH
;
A
#
# COMPACT_ATOMS: atom_id res chain seq x y z
N ASP A 1 21.09 9.42 -20.47
CA ASP A 1 21.99 10.37 -19.80
C ASP A 1 22.03 11.68 -20.58
N LEU A 2 21.48 12.75 -19.99
CA LEU A 2 21.37 14.10 -20.58
C LEU A 2 22.75 14.69 -20.97
N LYS A 3 23.82 14.36 -20.24
CA LYS A 3 25.17 14.82 -20.56
C LYS A 3 25.66 14.24 -21.90
N LYS A 4 25.37 12.97 -22.18
CA LYS A 4 25.70 12.33 -23.46
C LYS A 4 24.90 12.91 -24.61
N LEU A 5 23.60 13.23 -24.38
CA LEU A 5 22.76 13.90 -25.37
C LEU A 5 23.28 15.31 -25.68
N LYS A 6 23.65 16.08 -24.66
CA LYS A 6 24.21 17.42 -24.84
C LYS A 6 25.53 17.41 -25.63
N TYR A 7 26.36 16.39 -25.37
CA TYR A 7 27.61 16.22 -26.15
C TYR A 7 27.33 15.88 -27.62
N LYS A 8 26.34 15.02 -27.87
CA LYS A 8 25.98 14.60 -29.24
C LYS A 8 25.25 15.65 -30.02
N TYR A 9 24.46 16.50 -29.34
CA TYR A 9 23.60 17.52 -29.92
C TYR A 9 23.81 18.85 -29.19
N PRO A 10 24.96 19.52 -29.36
CA PRO A 10 25.32 20.72 -28.58
C PRO A 10 24.44 21.93 -28.87
N GLN A 11 23.75 21.97 -30.01
CA GLN A 11 22.84 23.06 -30.41
C GLN A 11 21.39 22.83 -30.00
N ALA A 12 21.07 21.64 -29.48
CA ALA A 12 19.70 21.34 -29.06
C ALA A 12 19.39 21.93 -27.67
N ASP A 13 18.23 22.55 -27.54
CA ASP A 13 17.68 22.90 -26.25
C ASP A 13 17.17 21.61 -25.56
N LEU A 14 18.01 21.05 -24.71
CA LEU A 14 17.66 19.82 -23.97
C LEU A 14 16.58 20.05 -22.92
N ALA A 15 16.40 21.26 -22.42
CA ALA A 15 15.35 21.57 -21.45
C ALA A 15 13.98 21.55 -22.15
N GLU A 16 13.87 22.17 -23.32
CA GLU A 16 12.67 22.12 -24.16
C GLU A 16 12.37 20.70 -24.61
N PHE A 17 13.36 19.94 -25.05
CA PHE A 17 13.20 18.54 -25.44
C PHE A 17 12.70 17.66 -24.29
N VAL A 18 13.26 17.83 -23.09
CA VAL A 18 12.81 17.09 -21.90
C VAL A 18 11.39 17.50 -21.51
N SER A 19 11.03 18.77 -21.64
CA SER A 19 9.66 19.24 -21.39
C SER A 19 8.68 18.60 -22.36
N LEU A 20 8.97 18.63 -23.65
CA LEU A 20 8.14 17.98 -24.68
C LEU A 20 7.98 16.47 -24.45
N LEU A 21 9.05 15.77 -24.03
CA LEU A 21 8.96 14.37 -23.68
C LEU A 21 8.06 14.14 -22.45
N LYS A 22 8.20 14.97 -21.42
CA LYS A 22 7.32 14.91 -20.26
C LYS A 22 5.86 15.10 -20.63
N ASP A 23 5.57 16.16 -21.38
CA ASP A 23 4.21 16.50 -21.81
C ASP A 23 3.59 15.41 -22.71
N SER A 24 4.44 14.66 -23.45
CA SER A 24 3.98 13.61 -24.38
C SER A 24 3.81 12.23 -23.73
N PHE A 25 4.56 11.93 -22.65
CA PHE A 25 4.62 10.58 -22.08
C PHE A 25 4.18 10.50 -20.62
N TYR A 26 4.11 11.63 -19.92
CA TYR A 26 3.63 11.65 -18.54
C TYR A 26 2.12 11.87 -18.47
N HIS A 27 1.46 11.04 -17.71
CA HIS A 27 0.05 11.20 -17.37
C HIS A 27 -0.07 11.79 -15.96
N ALA A 28 -0.87 12.84 -15.82
CA ALA A 28 -1.14 13.43 -14.52
C ALA A 28 -2.05 12.51 -13.69
N LEU A 29 -1.71 12.34 -12.41
CA LEU A 29 -2.57 11.69 -11.42
C LEU A 29 -3.46 12.75 -10.74
N PRO A 30 -4.66 12.42 -10.30
CA PRO A 30 -5.47 13.33 -9.48
C PRO A 30 -4.96 13.41 -8.03
N LEU A 31 -3.67 13.21 -7.83
CA LEU A 31 -2.98 13.20 -6.55
C LEU A 31 -1.88 14.25 -6.53
N LYS A 32 -1.62 14.78 -5.35
CA LYS A 32 -0.53 15.72 -5.09
C LYS A 32 0.48 15.10 -4.12
N ASP A 33 1.74 15.47 -4.28
CA ASP A 33 2.75 15.19 -3.27
C ASP A 33 2.56 16.06 -2.00
N PHE A 34 3.38 15.84 -0.97
CA PHE A 34 3.26 16.55 0.30
C PHE A 34 3.60 18.04 0.21
N ASP A 35 4.28 18.47 -0.85
CA ASP A 35 4.59 19.86 -1.15
C ASP A 35 3.53 20.53 -2.05
N GLY A 36 2.52 19.75 -2.47
CA GLY A 36 1.42 20.19 -3.32
C GLY A 36 1.72 20.10 -4.83
N GLY A 37 2.86 19.47 -5.20
CA GLY A 37 3.24 19.20 -6.58
C GLY A 37 2.33 18.14 -7.23
N GLN A 38 2.05 18.30 -8.52
CA GLN A 38 1.26 17.34 -9.29
C GLN A 38 2.04 16.03 -9.47
N MET A 39 1.47 14.92 -9.01
CA MET A 39 2.03 13.60 -9.28
C MET A 39 1.78 13.18 -10.73
N VAL A 40 2.77 12.52 -11.34
CA VAL A 40 2.69 12.02 -12.72
C VAL A 40 3.26 10.61 -12.82
N TYR A 41 2.82 9.85 -13.82
CA TYR A 41 3.36 8.52 -14.11
C TYR A 41 3.66 8.33 -15.60
N LEU A 42 4.48 7.32 -15.91
CA LEU A 42 4.80 6.91 -17.28
C LEU A 42 4.05 5.63 -17.62
N GLU A 43 3.12 5.68 -18.54
CA GLU A 43 2.32 4.53 -18.96
C GLU A 43 3.18 3.41 -19.55
N SER A 44 4.24 3.74 -20.28
CA SER A 44 5.12 2.76 -20.92
C SER A 44 5.86 1.84 -19.95
N VAL A 45 6.00 2.24 -18.68
CA VAL A 45 6.60 1.42 -17.62
C VAL A 45 5.59 0.43 -17.03
N ALA A 46 4.31 0.68 -17.27
CA ALA A 46 3.19 -0.05 -16.68
C ALA A 46 2.79 -1.34 -17.41
N GLN A 47 3.55 -1.80 -18.41
CA GLN A 47 3.32 -3.12 -19.03
C GLN A 47 3.74 -4.27 -18.11
N VAL A 48 3.11 -4.33 -16.93
CA VAL A 48 3.30 -5.42 -15.98
C VAL A 48 2.56 -6.66 -16.48
N ARG A 49 3.29 -7.76 -16.70
CA ARG A 49 2.67 -9.04 -17.04
C ARG A 49 1.98 -9.64 -15.82
N LEU A 50 0.69 -9.44 -15.71
CA LEU A 50 -0.16 -9.98 -14.64
C LEU A 50 -0.28 -11.51 -14.61
N SER A 51 0.22 -12.21 -15.64
CA SER A 51 0.04 -13.65 -15.78
C SER A 51 0.56 -14.47 -14.60
N ALA A 52 1.71 -14.06 -14.02
CA ALA A 52 2.26 -14.75 -12.85
C ALA A 52 1.47 -14.46 -11.57
N ALA A 53 1.03 -13.22 -11.36
CA ALA A 53 0.21 -12.84 -10.20
C ALA A 53 -1.19 -13.48 -10.26
N ARG A 54 -1.80 -13.58 -11.44
CA ARG A 54 -3.09 -14.28 -11.62
C ARG A 54 -3.04 -15.75 -11.19
N VAL A 55 -1.93 -16.45 -11.43
CA VAL A 55 -1.78 -17.85 -10.99
C VAL A 55 -1.79 -17.96 -9.47
N LEU A 56 -1.18 -16.99 -8.76
CA LEU A 56 -1.18 -16.96 -7.29
C LEU A 56 -2.55 -16.58 -6.71
N LEU A 57 -3.32 -15.77 -7.43
CA LEU A 57 -4.63 -15.28 -7.02
C LEU A 57 -5.80 -16.15 -7.49
N THR A 58 -5.53 -17.21 -8.31
CA THR A 58 -6.59 -18.12 -8.75
C THR A 58 -7.05 -18.97 -7.58
N PRO A 59 -8.36 -18.94 -7.21
CA PRO A 59 -8.90 -19.80 -6.18
C PRO A 59 -8.63 -21.26 -6.54
N GLN A 60 -7.90 -21.97 -5.71
CA GLN A 60 -7.87 -23.43 -5.80
C GLN A 60 -9.13 -23.96 -5.11
N ASP A 61 -9.82 -24.88 -5.71
CA ASP A 61 -11.08 -25.61 -5.42
C ASP A 61 -11.70 -25.56 -3.99
N SER A 62 -11.21 -24.74 -3.10
CA SER A 62 -11.64 -24.64 -1.68
C SER A 62 -12.68 -23.54 -1.41
N GLY A 63 -13.14 -22.82 -2.44
CA GLY A 63 -14.14 -21.75 -2.30
C GLY A 63 -13.61 -20.50 -1.57
N GLN A 64 -12.33 -20.43 -1.26
CA GLN A 64 -11.70 -19.25 -0.68
C GLN A 64 -11.07 -18.38 -1.78
N PRO A 65 -11.27 -17.05 -1.76
CA PRO A 65 -10.77 -16.12 -2.78
C PRO A 65 -9.23 -16.04 -2.83
N TYR A 66 -8.56 -16.34 -1.72
CA TYR A 66 -7.12 -16.58 -1.66
C TYR A 66 -6.81 -18.03 -1.30
N GLY A 67 -5.94 -18.69 -2.06
CA GLY A 67 -5.42 -19.98 -1.66
C GLY A 67 -4.69 -19.85 -0.31
N ILE A 68 -4.89 -20.81 0.60
CA ILE A 68 -4.25 -20.85 1.94
C ILE A 68 -2.73 -20.63 1.84
N LYS A 69 -2.11 -21.13 0.77
CA LYS A 69 -0.68 -20.93 0.52
C LYS A 69 -0.30 -19.48 0.24
N ALA A 70 -1.12 -18.75 -0.50
CA ALA A 70 -0.88 -17.32 -0.75
C ALA A 70 -1.02 -16.51 0.54
N MET A 71 -2.01 -16.82 1.37
CA MET A 71 -2.16 -16.20 2.70
C MET A 71 -0.97 -16.54 3.61
N GLU A 72 -0.48 -17.79 3.59
CA GLU A 72 0.71 -18.18 4.35
C GLU A 72 1.93 -17.35 3.96
N GLU A 73 2.21 -17.24 2.65
CA GLU A 73 3.36 -16.46 2.16
C GLU A 73 3.22 -14.96 2.47
N GLU A 74 2.05 -14.39 2.31
CA GLU A 74 1.77 -12.99 2.64
C GLU A 74 2.02 -12.70 4.12
N ILE A 75 1.45 -13.51 5.01
CA ILE A 75 1.60 -13.34 6.47
C ILE A 75 3.07 -13.49 6.87
N VAL A 76 3.75 -14.54 6.38
CA VAL A 76 5.18 -14.76 6.70
C VAL A 76 6.04 -13.60 6.21
N SER A 77 5.81 -13.14 4.98
CA SER A 77 6.60 -12.06 4.38
C SER A 77 6.40 -10.74 5.12
N THR A 78 5.16 -10.38 5.41
CA THR A 78 4.83 -9.13 6.12
C THR A 78 5.40 -9.13 7.53
N LEU A 79 5.20 -10.20 8.32
CA LEU A 79 5.76 -10.27 9.67
C LEU A 79 7.30 -10.27 9.67
N SER A 80 7.93 -10.86 8.64
CA SER A 80 9.39 -10.81 8.47
C SER A 80 9.89 -9.38 8.19
N ILE A 81 9.19 -8.61 7.36
CA ILE A 81 9.50 -7.20 7.11
C ILE A 81 9.39 -6.37 8.39
N GLU A 82 8.38 -6.63 9.20
CA GLU A 82 8.16 -6.01 10.51
C GLU A 82 9.12 -6.51 11.60
N GLN A 83 10.07 -7.40 11.26
CA GLN A 83 11.03 -8.02 12.19
C GLN A 83 10.35 -8.79 13.34
N ILE A 84 9.16 -9.31 13.10
CA ILE A 84 8.42 -10.14 14.04
C ILE A 84 8.76 -11.60 13.78
N ASP A 85 9.40 -12.24 14.77
CA ASP A 85 9.76 -13.64 14.66
C ASP A 85 8.50 -14.53 14.64
N THR A 86 8.38 -15.31 13.57
CA THR A 86 7.20 -16.13 13.32
C THR A 86 7.58 -17.39 12.55
N SER A 87 7.09 -18.54 13.01
CA SER A 87 7.28 -19.82 12.31
C SER A 87 6.16 -20.08 11.30
N ARG A 88 6.50 -20.71 10.17
CA ARG A 88 5.50 -21.17 9.20
C ARG A 88 4.50 -22.14 9.81
N ASP A 89 4.90 -22.93 10.80
CA ASP A 89 4.02 -23.88 11.49
C ASP A 89 2.96 -23.14 12.32
N SER A 90 3.33 -22.04 12.99
CA SER A 90 2.36 -21.17 13.68
C SER A 90 1.37 -20.55 12.70
N VAL A 91 1.84 -20.07 11.53
CA VAL A 91 0.94 -19.52 10.49
C VAL A 91 -0.03 -20.60 10.00
N ARG A 92 0.44 -21.78 9.64
CA ARG A 92 -0.41 -22.91 9.19
C ARG A 92 -1.43 -23.33 10.24
N LYS A 93 -1.01 -23.37 11.51
CA LYS A 93 -1.89 -23.67 12.63
C LYS A 93 -3.06 -22.69 12.70
N ILE A 94 -2.78 -21.38 12.65
CA ILE A 94 -3.82 -20.34 12.70
C ILE A 94 -4.69 -20.36 11.44
N LEU A 95 -4.10 -20.54 10.26
CA LEU A 95 -4.86 -20.67 9.01
C LEU A 95 -5.80 -21.88 9.01
N SER A 96 -5.40 -22.96 9.68
CA SER A 96 -6.23 -24.16 9.88
C SER A 96 -7.34 -23.99 10.93
N GLY A 97 -7.49 -22.80 11.54
CA GLY A 97 -8.60 -22.49 12.45
C GLY A 97 -8.30 -22.68 13.93
N TYR A 98 -7.06 -22.95 14.32
CA TYR A 98 -6.69 -23.01 15.75
C TYR A 98 -6.69 -21.61 16.37
N ALA A 99 -7.09 -21.54 17.62
CA ALA A 99 -7.03 -20.29 18.39
C ALA A 99 -5.58 -19.87 18.68
N PRO A 100 -5.26 -18.57 18.67
CA PRO A 100 -3.93 -18.07 19.00
C PRO A 100 -3.62 -18.28 20.48
N ALA A 101 -2.43 -18.78 20.80
CA ALA A 101 -1.96 -19.08 22.15
C ALA A 101 -0.98 -18.04 22.71
N ASN A 102 -0.40 -17.20 21.88
CA ASN A 102 0.60 -16.20 22.26
C ASN A 102 0.49 -14.93 21.40
N GLU A 103 1.24 -13.90 21.72
CA GLU A 103 1.17 -12.59 21.01
C GLU A 103 1.55 -12.69 19.52
N SER A 104 2.54 -13.51 19.16
CA SER A 104 2.90 -13.72 17.74
C SER A 104 1.74 -14.38 16.99
N GLU A 105 1.09 -15.40 17.56
CA GLU A 105 -0.09 -16.04 16.96
C GLU A 105 -1.31 -15.11 16.91
N LYS A 106 -1.48 -14.18 17.86
CA LYS A 106 -2.51 -13.13 17.78
C LYS A 106 -2.29 -12.21 16.58
N ARG A 107 -1.04 -11.83 16.29
CA ARG A 107 -0.70 -11.04 15.11
C ARG A 107 -1.02 -11.78 13.82
N ILE A 108 -0.65 -13.07 13.73
CA ILE A 108 -1.01 -13.93 12.60
C ILE A 108 -2.53 -13.99 12.42
N TYR A 109 -3.28 -14.16 13.51
CA TYR A 109 -4.74 -14.21 13.47
C TYR A 109 -5.35 -12.88 13.01
N ALA A 110 -4.83 -11.77 13.50
CA ALA A 110 -5.27 -10.43 13.07
C ALA A 110 -5.02 -10.21 11.58
N MET A 111 -3.84 -10.58 11.06
CA MET A 111 -3.54 -10.50 9.63
C MET A 111 -4.45 -11.40 8.80
N LYS A 112 -4.71 -12.64 9.25
CA LYS A 112 -5.70 -13.53 8.60
C LYS A 112 -7.05 -12.84 8.48
N LYS A 113 -7.54 -12.23 9.56
CA LYS A 113 -8.80 -11.49 9.57
C LYS A 113 -8.79 -10.30 8.61
N GLY A 114 -7.71 -9.55 8.57
CA GLY A 114 -7.55 -8.45 7.62
C GLY A 114 -7.58 -8.92 6.17
N LEU A 115 -6.88 -10.02 5.84
CA LEU A 115 -6.88 -10.60 4.50
C LEU A 115 -8.28 -11.13 4.12
N GLU A 116 -9.00 -11.78 5.04
CA GLU A 116 -10.38 -12.21 4.81
C GLU A 116 -11.31 -11.01 4.59
N PHE A 117 -11.09 -9.89 5.29
CA PHE A 117 -11.88 -8.68 5.16
C PHE A 117 -11.70 -8.01 3.79
N ILE A 118 -10.45 -7.82 3.34
CA ILE A 118 -10.17 -7.09 2.10
C ILE A 118 -10.56 -7.83 0.82
N VAL A 119 -10.75 -9.15 0.88
CA VAL A 119 -11.17 -9.94 -0.30
C VAL A 119 -12.69 -9.97 -0.48
N ASP A 120 -13.45 -9.51 0.51
CA ASP A 120 -14.90 -9.40 0.39
C ASP A 120 -15.26 -8.19 -0.48
N PRO A 121 -15.92 -8.39 -1.64
CA PRO A 121 -16.29 -7.29 -2.54
C PRO A 121 -17.21 -6.24 -1.91
N ALA A 122 -17.87 -6.56 -0.80
CA ALA A 122 -18.69 -5.61 -0.05
C ALA A 122 -17.83 -4.53 0.65
N HIS A 123 -16.55 -4.81 0.89
CA HIS A 123 -15.64 -3.90 1.57
C HIS A 123 -14.84 -3.06 0.57
N GLN A 124 -15.50 -2.09 -0.05
CA GLN A 124 -14.83 -1.12 -0.92
C GLN A 124 -13.84 -0.26 -0.12
N ILE A 125 -12.86 0.33 -0.81
CA ILE A 125 -11.88 1.24 -0.18
C ILE A 125 -12.62 2.51 0.26
N SER A 126 -12.77 2.68 1.56
CA SER A 126 -13.41 3.84 2.20
C SER A 126 -12.73 4.14 3.53
N GLU A 127 -12.90 5.35 4.06
CA GLU A 127 -12.38 5.70 5.39
C GLU A 127 -12.89 4.74 6.47
N GLU A 128 -14.16 4.40 6.43
CA GLU A 128 -14.80 3.49 7.39
C GLU A 128 -14.19 2.08 7.32
N ASN A 129 -14.07 1.51 6.12
CA ASN A 129 -13.48 0.18 5.94
C ASN A 129 -11.99 0.15 6.26
N LEU A 130 -11.24 1.23 5.96
CA LEU A 130 -9.83 1.35 6.36
C LEU A 130 -9.69 1.42 7.87
N HIS A 131 -10.56 2.16 8.56
CA HIS A 131 -10.58 2.20 10.03
C HIS A 131 -10.96 0.85 10.63
N GLN A 132 -11.97 0.18 10.09
CA GLN A 132 -12.34 -1.16 10.54
C GLN A 132 -11.21 -2.17 10.33
N LEU A 133 -10.51 -2.10 9.19
CA LEU A 133 -9.32 -2.91 8.92
C LEU A 133 -8.21 -2.63 9.93
N TYR A 134 -7.94 -1.35 10.23
CA TYR A 134 -6.98 -0.96 11.26
C TYR A 134 -7.34 -1.57 12.63
N GLU A 135 -8.57 -1.44 13.08
CA GLU A 135 -9.02 -1.96 14.37
C GLU A 135 -8.84 -3.48 14.49
N MET A 136 -9.16 -4.23 13.42
CA MET A 136 -9.06 -5.69 13.45
C MET A 136 -7.64 -6.23 13.27
N THR A 137 -6.72 -5.44 12.67
CA THR A 137 -5.36 -5.91 12.38
C THR A 137 -4.32 -5.37 13.35
N ILE A 138 -4.23 -4.08 13.52
CA ILE A 138 -3.16 -3.40 14.28
C ILE A 138 -3.71 -2.81 15.57
N GLY A 139 -4.83 -2.09 15.52
CA GLY A 139 -5.35 -1.30 16.62
C GLY A 139 -5.54 -2.11 17.89
N ALA A 140 -6.10 -3.33 17.79
CA ALA A 140 -6.28 -4.21 18.95
C ALA A 140 -4.96 -4.72 19.58
N LEU A 141 -3.85 -4.65 18.85
CA LEU A 141 -2.53 -5.17 19.26
C LEU A 141 -1.59 -4.08 19.76
N LEU A 142 -1.94 -2.80 19.52
CA LEU A 142 -1.15 -1.66 20.00
C LEU A 142 -1.38 -1.41 21.50
N PRO A 143 -0.36 -0.91 22.22
CA PRO A 143 -0.55 -0.28 23.52
C PRO A 143 -1.60 0.81 23.47
N GLU A 144 -2.31 1.07 24.57
CA GLU A 144 -3.41 2.04 24.58
C GLU A 144 -2.97 3.45 24.19
N GLU A 145 -1.76 3.85 24.57
CA GLU A 145 -1.14 5.14 24.24
C GLU A 145 -0.85 5.33 22.76
N ASP A 146 -0.69 4.23 22.00
CA ASP A 146 -0.35 4.23 20.57
C ASP A 146 -1.59 4.07 19.67
N ARG A 147 -2.75 3.84 20.27
CA ARG A 147 -4.01 3.68 19.52
C ARG A 147 -4.56 5.02 19.05
N LEU A 148 -5.31 4.98 17.96
CA LEU A 148 -6.10 6.13 17.55
C LEU A 148 -7.07 6.51 18.69
N PRO A 149 -7.22 7.81 18.99
CA PRO A 149 -8.21 8.25 19.96
C PRO A 149 -9.63 7.81 19.53
N PRO A 150 -10.50 7.41 20.47
CA PRO A 150 -11.85 6.98 20.16
C PRO A 150 -12.60 7.99 19.29
N GLY A 151 -13.18 7.53 18.20
CA GLY A 151 -13.93 8.36 17.24
C GLY A 151 -13.09 9.12 16.23
N ASN A 152 -11.76 9.00 16.27
CA ASN A 152 -10.88 9.57 15.27
C ASN A 152 -10.53 8.53 14.21
N LEU A 153 -10.60 8.93 12.93
CA LEU A 153 -10.15 8.11 11.80
C LEU A 153 -8.65 8.25 11.55
N TYR A 154 -8.04 9.32 12.05
CA TYR A 154 -6.63 9.66 11.83
C TYR A 154 -5.96 10.05 13.14
N ARG A 155 -4.62 9.90 13.15
CA ARG A 155 -3.79 10.47 14.22
C ARG A 155 -4.00 11.98 14.35
N ASN A 156 -3.74 12.52 15.51
CA ASN A 156 -3.85 13.94 15.82
C ASN A 156 -2.52 14.59 16.21
N ASP A 157 -1.40 13.92 15.94
CA ASP A 157 -0.04 14.31 16.27
C ASP A 157 0.90 14.19 15.06
N SER A 158 2.14 14.62 15.24
CA SER A 158 3.20 14.52 14.25
C SER A 158 3.94 13.19 14.40
N VAL A 159 4.28 12.56 13.25
CA VAL A 159 5.11 11.37 13.21
C VAL A 159 6.44 11.66 12.53
N TYR A 160 7.47 11.00 13.00
CA TYR A 160 8.84 11.18 12.52
C TYR A 160 9.49 9.83 12.29
N VAL A 161 10.28 9.73 11.23
CA VAL A 161 11.26 8.65 11.08
C VAL A 161 12.58 9.16 11.67
N VAL A 162 13.08 8.47 12.67
CA VAL A 162 14.26 8.90 13.44
C VAL A 162 15.34 7.82 13.32
N GLY A 163 16.50 8.21 12.76
CA GLY A 163 17.77 7.49 12.85
C GLY A 163 18.67 8.20 13.86
N ASP A 164 19.91 8.56 13.48
CA ASP A 164 20.77 9.44 14.29
C ASP A 164 20.21 10.87 14.42
N LYS A 165 19.33 11.24 13.52
CA LYS A 165 18.57 12.49 13.48
C LYS A 165 17.18 12.23 12.91
N VAL A 166 16.31 13.23 12.94
CA VAL A 166 15.04 13.16 12.20
C VAL A 166 15.36 13.09 10.71
N GLU A 167 15.05 11.95 10.08
CA GLU A 167 15.29 11.68 8.67
C GLU A 167 14.09 12.07 7.81
N HIS A 168 12.89 11.88 8.35
CA HIS A 168 11.66 12.23 7.67
C HIS A 168 10.59 12.70 8.66
N THR A 169 9.81 13.67 8.24
CA THR A 169 8.62 14.14 8.97
C THR A 169 7.39 13.75 8.15
N GLY A 170 6.48 13.02 8.76
CA GLY A 170 5.22 12.64 8.10
C GLY A 170 4.34 13.83 7.77
N LEU A 171 3.41 13.64 6.85
CA LEU A 171 2.41 14.66 6.50
C LEU A 171 1.73 15.20 7.78
N SER A 172 1.52 16.52 7.84
CA SER A 172 0.78 17.12 8.94
C SER A 172 -0.58 16.44 9.12
N TRP A 173 -0.90 16.02 10.35
CA TRP A 173 -2.16 15.36 10.65
C TRP A 173 -3.39 16.18 10.24
N LYS A 174 -3.30 17.52 10.21
CA LYS A 174 -4.38 18.42 9.77
C LYS A 174 -4.71 18.28 8.29
N LYS A 175 -3.77 17.80 7.48
CA LYS A 175 -3.94 17.56 6.04
C LYS A 175 -4.38 16.13 5.72
N LEU A 176 -4.31 15.21 6.68
CA LEU A 176 -4.64 13.79 6.44
C LEU A 176 -6.04 13.58 5.85
N PRO A 177 -7.11 14.22 6.33
CA PRO A 177 -8.44 14.01 5.75
C PRO A 177 -8.51 14.40 4.27
N GLU A 178 -7.88 15.51 3.86
CA GLU A 178 -7.84 15.96 2.47
C GLU A 178 -7.08 14.96 1.58
N TYR A 179 -5.89 14.55 2.02
CA TYR A 179 -5.03 13.64 1.24
C TYR A 179 -5.61 12.22 1.18
N MET A 180 -6.16 11.73 2.27
CA MET A 180 -6.81 10.42 2.30
C MET A 180 -8.09 10.40 1.48
N GLY A 181 -8.87 11.48 1.49
CA GLY A 181 -10.04 11.62 0.62
C GLY A 181 -9.66 11.53 -0.86
N ALA A 182 -8.61 12.25 -1.29
CA ALA A 182 -8.11 12.19 -2.66
C ALA A 182 -7.56 10.79 -3.02
N LEU A 183 -6.88 10.13 -2.07
CA LEU A 183 -6.34 8.77 -2.26
C LEU A 183 -7.47 7.74 -2.43
N ILE A 184 -8.52 7.83 -1.61
CA ILE A 184 -9.70 6.95 -1.67
C ILE A 184 -10.47 7.18 -2.97
N GLU A 185 -10.65 8.44 -3.38
CA GLU A 185 -11.27 8.78 -4.66
C GLU A 185 -10.49 8.17 -5.82
N PHE A 186 -9.17 8.35 -5.84
CA PHE A 186 -8.30 7.74 -6.85
C PHE A 186 -8.36 6.21 -6.83
N ALA A 187 -8.37 5.58 -5.64
CA ALA A 187 -8.47 4.13 -5.50
C ALA A 187 -9.76 3.56 -6.14
N ASN A 188 -10.87 4.26 -5.96
CA ASN A 188 -12.20 3.84 -6.49
C ASN A 188 -12.49 4.38 -7.89
N MET A 189 -11.61 5.19 -8.48
CA MET A 189 -11.81 5.74 -9.82
C MET A 189 -11.78 4.62 -10.87
N ASP A 190 -12.82 4.53 -11.68
CA ASP A 190 -12.84 3.68 -12.87
C ASP A 190 -11.93 4.27 -13.94
N GLY A 191 -11.20 3.41 -14.66
CA GLY A 191 -10.32 3.84 -15.75
C GLY A 191 -9.52 2.70 -16.34
N ASP A 192 -8.78 3.00 -17.41
CA ASP A 192 -7.95 2.01 -18.12
C ASP A 192 -6.59 1.73 -17.45
N MET A 193 -6.33 2.34 -16.29
CA MET A 193 -5.08 2.12 -15.56
C MET A 193 -4.99 0.69 -15.07
N ASN A 194 -3.83 0.06 -15.29
CA ASN A 194 -3.55 -1.27 -14.80
C ASN A 194 -3.64 -1.33 -13.26
N ASP A 195 -4.36 -2.29 -12.70
CA ASP A 195 -4.62 -2.43 -11.26
C ASP A 195 -3.34 -2.54 -10.41
N LEU A 196 -2.30 -3.23 -10.92
CA LEU A 196 -1.00 -3.32 -10.20
C LEU A 196 -0.27 -1.98 -10.18
N LEU A 197 -0.35 -1.21 -11.27
CA LEU A 197 0.20 0.14 -11.28
C LEU A 197 -0.55 1.02 -10.31
N LYS A 198 -1.89 0.95 -10.33
CA LYS A 198 -2.75 1.69 -9.39
C LYS A 198 -2.42 1.34 -7.95
N ALA A 199 -2.28 0.06 -7.63
CA ALA A 199 -1.87 -0.40 -6.30
C ALA A 199 -0.48 0.12 -5.89
N ALA A 200 0.50 0.12 -6.82
CA ALA A 200 1.83 0.67 -6.55
C ALA A 200 1.84 2.19 -6.35
N LEU A 201 0.91 2.91 -6.99
CA LEU A 201 0.76 4.37 -6.80
C LEU A 201 0.03 4.72 -5.50
N LEU A 202 -0.82 3.82 -5.01
CA LEU A 202 -1.52 3.95 -3.73
C LEU A 202 -0.61 3.66 -2.52
N HIS A 203 0.42 2.81 -2.71
CA HIS A 203 1.39 2.44 -1.68
C HIS A 203 2.37 3.58 -1.43
#